data_f813246595d328d25e1b4679f88bb388
#
_entry.id   f813246595d328d25e1b4679f88bb388
#
_cell.length_a   1.000
_cell.length_b   1.000
_cell.length_c   1.000
_cell.angle_alpha   90.00
_cell.angle_beta   90.00
_cell.angle_gamma   90.00
#
_symmetry.space_group_name_H-M   'P 1'
#
loop_
_entity.id
_entity.type
_entity.pdbx_description
1 polymer ?
#
loop_
_entity_poly.entity_id
_entity_poly.type
_entity_poly.pdbx_seq_one_letter_code
_entity_poly.pdbx_strand_id
1 'polypeptide(L)' 'MTEHVDSLVLELLRAIRADIADLKRDVTGNTVQIAALGQQLASLTTAVYSGKSDLEDMKRRVERLERRLELRDS' A
#
# COMPACT_ATOMS: atom_id res chain seq x y z
N MET A 1 -8.32 3.75 54.56
CA MET A 1 -8.49 2.64 53.61
C MET A 1 -9.17 3.08 52.32
N THR A 2 -10.30 3.80 52.40
CA THR A 2 -11.04 4.26 51.22
C THR A 2 -10.22 5.21 50.35
N GLU A 3 -9.47 6.13 50.97
CA GLU A 3 -8.64 7.09 50.26
C GLU A 3 -7.49 6.41 49.50
N HIS A 4 -6.93 5.36 50.06
CA HIS A 4 -5.87 4.59 49.40
C HIS A 4 -6.39 3.84 48.17
N VAL A 5 -7.56 3.23 48.30
CA VAL A 5 -8.21 2.54 47.17
C VAL A 5 -8.57 3.54 46.07
N ASP A 6 -9.13 4.69 46.44
CA ASP A 6 -9.48 5.75 45.47
C ASP A 6 -8.22 6.27 44.76
N SER A 7 -7.11 6.41 45.47
CA SER A 7 -5.83 6.82 44.88
C SER A 7 -5.33 5.80 43.87
N LEU A 8 -5.40 4.50 44.20
CA LEU A 8 -4.99 3.43 43.30
C LEU A 8 -5.87 3.38 42.06
N VAL A 9 -7.16 3.54 42.22
CA VAL A 9 -8.10 3.57 41.08
C VAL A 9 -7.78 4.74 40.17
N LEU A 10 -7.50 5.90 40.73
CA LEU A 10 -7.15 7.10 39.96
C LEU A 10 -5.84 6.90 39.19
N GLU A 11 -4.82 6.29 39.82
CA GLU A 11 -3.58 5.97 39.16
C GLU A 11 -3.77 5.00 38.00
N LEU A 12 -4.60 3.97 38.19
CA LEU A 12 -4.94 3.01 37.13
C LEU A 12 -5.65 3.68 35.98
N LEU A 13 -6.62 4.56 36.27
CA LEU A 13 -7.33 5.31 35.24
C LEU A 13 -6.40 6.20 34.43
N ARG A 14 -5.45 6.84 35.06
CA ARG A 14 -4.44 7.66 34.42
C ARG A 14 -3.55 6.82 33.49
N ALA A 15 -3.12 5.64 33.96
CA ALA A 15 -2.30 4.72 33.19
C ALA A 15 -3.06 4.20 31.97
N ILE A 16 -4.33 3.82 32.14
CA ILE A 16 -5.19 3.36 31.05
C ILE A 16 -5.39 4.48 30.02
N ARG A 17 -5.61 5.70 30.49
CA ARG A 17 -5.78 6.87 29.62
C ARG A 17 -4.53 7.13 28.79
N ALA A 18 -3.35 6.99 29.39
CA ALA A 18 -2.09 7.14 28.68
C ALA A 18 -1.92 6.05 27.62
N ASP A 19 -2.26 4.80 27.97
CA ASP A 19 -2.20 3.66 27.02
C ASP A 19 -3.15 3.86 25.85
N ILE A 20 -4.35 4.38 26.10
CA ILE A 20 -5.31 4.68 25.04
C ILE A 20 -4.77 5.78 24.12
N ALA A 21 -4.12 6.81 24.67
CA ALA A 21 -3.52 7.87 23.85
C ALA A 21 -2.41 7.31 22.95
N ASP A 22 -1.56 6.43 23.49
CA ASP A 22 -0.51 5.77 22.72
C ASP A 22 -1.11 4.88 21.62
N LEU A 23 -2.16 4.13 21.95
CA LEU A 23 -2.86 3.28 20.99
C LEU A 23 -3.49 4.10 19.87
N LYS A 24 -4.10 5.22 20.19
CA LYS A 24 -4.66 6.14 19.19
C LYS A 24 -3.58 6.62 18.23
N ARG A 25 -2.41 6.97 18.74
CA ARG A 25 -1.28 7.40 17.94
C ARG A 25 -0.81 6.30 17.00
N ASP A 26 -0.70 5.07 17.51
CA ASP A 26 -0.28 3.91 16.75
C ASP A 26 -1.29 3.59 15.63
N VAL A 27 -2.58 3.64 15.93
CA VAL A 27 -3.65 3.41 14.95
C VAL A 27 -3.60 4.48 13.86
N THR A 28 -3.39 5.74 14.22
CA THR A 28 -3.25 6.83 13.25
C THR A 28 -2.04 6.59 12.35
N GLY A 29 -0.90 6.20 12.92
CA GLY A 29 0.30 5.86 12.16
C GLY A 29 0.05 4.70 11.19
N ASN A 30 -0.63 3.65 11.65
CA ASN A 30 -0.98 2.51 10.80
C ASN A 30 -1.90 2.93 9.65
N THR A 31 -2.86 3.81 9.90
CA THR A 31 -3.78 4.32 8.88
C THR A 31 -3.01 5.07 7.79
N VAL A 32 -2.04 5.91 8.18
CA VAL A 32 -1.18 6.64 7.24
C VAL A 32 -0.36 5.66 6.40
N GLN A 33 0.22 4.64 7.03
CA GLN A 33 1.02 3.63 6.33
C GLN A 33 0.18 2.83 5.35
N ILE A 34 -1.04 2.45 5.72
CA ILE A 34 -1.97 1.74 4.85
C ILE A 34 -2.33 2.60 3.63
N ALA A 35 -2.57 3.89 3.83
CA ALA A 35 -2.84 4.82 2.73
C ALA A 35 -1.65 4.91 1.77
N ALA A 36 -0.43 4.99 2.30
CA ALA A 36 0.80 5.00 1.50
C ALA A 36 0.97 3.72 0.69
N LEU A 37 0.70 2.56 1.32
CA LEU A 37 0.72 1.26 0.64
C LEU A 37 -0.31 1.21 -0.49
N GLY A 38 -1.51 1.74 -0.26
CA GLY A 38 -2.56 1.83 -1.28
C GLY A 38 -2.09 2.62 -2.50
N GLN A 39 -1.41 3.74 -2.29
CA GLN A 39 -0.85 4.55 -3.37
C GLN A 39 0.25 3.81 -4.13
N GLN A 40 1.12 3.09 -3.42
CA GLN A 40 2.18 2.28 -4.03
C GLN A 40 1.58 1.16 -4.87
N LEU A 41 0.53 0.49 -4.39
CA LEU A 41 -0.18 -0.55 -5.13
C LEU A 41 -0.82 0.01 -6.40
N ALA A 42 -1.44 1.18 -6.31
CA ALA A 42 -2.03 1.84 -7.47
C ALA A 42 -0.98 2.17 -8.52
N SER A 43 0.17 2.71 -8.12
CA SER A 43 1.30 3.01 -9.00
C SER A 43 1.85 1.73 -9.65
N LEU A 44 2.00 0.67 -8.87
CA LEU A 44 2.48 -0.61 -9.38
C LEU A 44 1.50 -1.21 -10.39
N THR A 45 0.21 -1.16 -10.10
CA THR A 45 -0.84 -1.64 -10.98
C THR A 45 -0.78 -0.88 -12.33
N THR A 46 -0.66 0.44 -12.28
CA THR A 46 -0.53 1.27 -13.48
C THR A 46 0.72 0.90 -14.28
N ALA A 47 1.85 0.68 -13.61
CA ALA A 47 3.10 0.29 -14.25
C ALA A 47 2.98 -1.08 -14.92
N VAL A 48 2.32 -2.04 -14.28
CA VAL A 48 2.09 -3.38 -14.83
C VAL A 48 1.23 -3.30 -16.10
N TYR A 49 0.13 -2.55 -16.07
CA TYR A 49 -0.74 -2.38 -17.23
C TYR A 49 -0.02 -1.67 -18.37
N SER A 50 0.77 -0.65 -18.07
CA SER A 50 1.56 0.05 -19.07
C SER A 50 2.59 -0.88 -19.71
N GLY A 51 3.29 -1.67 -18.90
CA GLY A 51 4.25 -2.66 -19.40
C GLY A 51 3.62 -3.71 -20.28
N LYS A 52 2.41 -4.18 -19.92
CA LYS A 52 1.65 -5.14 -20.72
C LYS A 52 1.26 -4.54 -22.08
N SER A 53 0.81 -3.31 -22.09
CA SER A 53 0.45 -2.58 -23.31
C SER A 53 1.65 -2.43 -24.24
N ASP A 54 2.83 -2.09 -23.67
CA ASP A 54 4.07 -1.96 -24.42
C ASP A 54 4.50 -3.30 -25.03
N LEU A 55 4.36 -4.39 -24.30
CA LEU A 55 4.67 -5.73 -24.80
C LEU A 55 3.77 -6.13 -25.97
N GLU A 56 2.49 -5.84 -25.89
CA GLU A 56 1.54 -6.10 -26.98
C GLU A 56 1.89 -5.28 -28.22
N ASP A 57 2.31 -4.05 -28.03
CA ASP A 57 2.73 -3.16 -29.11
C ASP A 57 4.00 -3.69 -29.78
N MET A 58 4.98 -4.10 -29.01
CA MET A 58 6.21 -4.72 -29.50
C MET A 58 5.93 -6.01 -30.27
N LYS A 59 5.03 -6.83 -29.76
CA LYS A 59 4.62 -8.06 -30.41
C LYS A 59 4.03 -7.78 -31.81
N ARG A 60 3.19 -6.78 -31.95
CA ARG A 60 2.61 -6.38 -33.23
C ARG A 60 3.70 -5.89 -34.19
N ARG A 61 4.68 -5.16 -33.70
CA ARG A 61 5.80 -4.70 -34.51
C ARG A 61 6.66 -5.87 -35.04
N VAL A 62 6.91 -6.84 -34.18
CA VAL A 62 7.66 -8.04 -34.54
C VAL A 62 6.91 -8.83 -35.63
N GLU A 63 5.60 -9.05 -35.45
CA GLU A 63 4.76 -9.73 -36.42
C GLU A 63 4.76 -9.02 -37.79
N ARG A 64 4.73 -7.70 -37.78
CA ARG A 64 4.80 -6.88 -38.98
C ARG A 64 6.13 -7.03 -39.70
N LEU A 65 7.22 -7.07 -38.96
CA LEU A 65 8.56 -7.29 -39.51
C LEU A 65 8.68 -8.68 -40.11
N GLU A 66 8.15 -9.69 -39.45
CA GLU A 66 8.15 -11.07 -39.93
C GLU A 66 7.42 -11.17 -41.26
N ARG A 67 6.28 -10.54 -41.40
CA ARG A 67 5.52 -10.50 -42.68
C ARG A 67 6.31 -9.84 -43.78
N ARG A 68 6.99 -8.73 -43.48
CA ARG A 68 7.82 -8.03 -44.48
C ARG A 68 8.97 -8.90 -44.95
N LEU A 69 9.58 -9.64 -44.06
CA LEU A 69 10.68 -10.55 -44.36
C LEU A 69 10.19 -11.72 -45.21
N GLU A 70 9.03 -12.30 -44.91
CA GLU A 70 8.40 -13.36 -45.69
C GLU A 70 8.09 -12.90 -47.10
N LEU A 71 7.54 -11.70 -47.25
CA LEU A 71 7.24 -11.12 -48.53
C LEU A 71 8.49 -10.87 -49.40
N ARG A 72 9.60 -10.54 -48.76
CA ARG A 72 10.89 -10.35 -49.44
C ARG A 72 11.47 -11.65 -49.93
N ASP A 73 11.31 -12.71 -49.16
CA ASP A 73 11.88 -14.02 -49.48
C ASP A 73 11.05 -14.77 -50.53
N SER A 74 9.81 -14.37 -50.70
CA SER A 74 8.94 -14.97 -51.72
C SER A 74 9.03 -14.17 -53.00
#